data_7bf4bb69f821cc098ce3ff706c7165ac
#
_entry.id   7bf4bb69f821cc098ce3ff706c7165ac
#
_cell.length_a   1.000
_cell.length_b   1.000
_cell.length_c   1.000
_cell.angle_alpha   90.00
_cell.angle_beta   90.00
_cell.angle_gamma   90.00
#
_symmetry.space_group_name_H-M   'P 1'
#
loop_
_entity.id
_entity.type
_entity.pdbx_description
1 polymer ?
#
loop_
_entity_poly.entity_id
_entity_poly.type
_entity_poly.pdbx_seq_one_letter_code
_entity_poly.pdbx_strand_id
1 'polypeptide(L)'
;MGSDVASGGGPKTGDILLAESERLAIARLWQRKLDQDAKGLPQAERHRNLEPPSAEFLCALAAGVGATRMVEIGGSSGISTIALATAARETRGRLTSIEIEPSRQAESRETLKSLNLDEFVHYLCDDARNLLPTLGEVDFALIDCEKEDYVRFFELLKVAPGGIVVADNIRGC
;
A
#
# COMPACT_ATOMS: atom_id res chain seq x y z
N MET A 1 8.68 8.28 49.16
CA MET A 1 7.62 7.89 48.19
C MET A 1 7.93 8.60 46.88
N GLY A 2 8.68 7.95 46.03
CA GLY A 2 9.05 8.47 44.72
C GLY A 2 8.08 7.92 43.65
N SER A 3 7.41 8.78 42.94
CA SER A 3 6.56 8.45 41.81
C SER A 3 7.41 8.43 40.54
N ASP A 4 7.73 7.24 40.06
CA ASP A 4 8.30 7.04 38.74
C ASP A 4 7.26 7.40 37.68
N VAL A 5 7.46 8.53 37.04
CA VAL A 5 6.72 8.90 35.83
C VAL A 5 7.39 8.18 34.67
N ALA A 6 6.73 7.15 34.15
CA ALA A 6 7.13 6.48 32.93
C ALA A 6 7.14 7.49 31.78
N SER A 7 8.33 7.85 31.29
CA SER A 7 8.54 8.65 30.10
C SER A 7 8.12 7.83 28.88
N GLY A 8 6.94 8.11 28.34
CA GLY A 8 6.52 7.64 27.04
C GLY A 8 7.43 8.25 25.97
N GLY A 9 8.40 7.49 25.49
CA GLY A 9 9.22 7.87 24.34
C GLY A 9 8.37 7.88 23.07
N GLY A 10 7.94 9.06 22.63
CA GLY A 10 7.46 9.25 21.28
C GLY A 10 8.58 8.96 20.26
N PRO A 11 8.25 8.67 19.00
CA PRO A 11 9.24 8.36 17.96
C PRO A 11 10.27 9.48 17.86
N LYS A 12 11.54 9.12 17.93
CA LYS A 12 12.64 10.07 17.79
C LYS A 12 12.66 10.58 16.36
N THR A 13 12.67 11.88 16.20
CA THR A 13 12.83 12.57 14.91
C THR A 13 14.06 12.03 14.19
N GLY A 14 13.85 11.18 13.15
CA GLY A 14 14.92 10.56 12.38
C GLY A 14 14.72 9.08 12.07
N ASP A 15 13.75 8.41 12.67
CA ASP A 15 13.48 7.01 12.34
C ASP A 15 12.77 6.92 10.99
N ILE A 16 13.46 6.31 10.02
CA ILE A 16 12.89 5.96 8.72
C ILE A 16 11.73 5.00 8.99
N LEU A 17 10.51 5.35 8.53
CA LEU A 17 9.29 4.57 8.79
C LEU A 17 9.40 3.10 8.33
N LEU A 18 9.98 2.89 7.14
CA LEU A 18 10.24 1.55 6.62
C LEU A 18 11.46 0.93 7.31
N ALA A 19 11.29 -0.20 7.96
CA ALA A 19 12.39 -0.99 8.49
C ALA A 19 13.33 -1.47 7.36
N GLU A 20 14.57 -1.84 7.73
CA GLU A 20 15.53 -2.33 6.73
C GLU A 20 15.03 -3.57 5.99
N SER A 21 14.39 -4.50 6.69
CA SER A 21 13.78 -5.70 6.08
C SER A 21 12.69 -5.35 5.07
N GLU A 22 11.90 -4.33 5.33
CA GLU A 22 10.84 -3.84 4.44
C GLU A 22 11.44 -3.20 3.19
N ARG A 23 12.48 -2.36 3.34
CA ARG A 23 13.21 -1.77 2.22
C ARG A 23 13.89 -2.83 1.34
N LEU A 24 14.50 -3.84 1.96
CA LEU A 24 15.12 -4.94 1.23
C LEU A 24 14.08 -5.76 0.45
N ALA A 25 12.90 -6.00 1.02
CA ALA A 25 11.81 -6.67 0.33
C ALA A 25 11.31 -5.85 -0.87
N ILE A 26 11.09 -4.54 -0.69
CA ILE A 26 10.74 -3.60 -1.77
C ILE A 26 11.79 -3.63 -2.88
N ALA A 27 13.08 -3.52 -2.54
CA ALA A 27 14.17 -3.53 -3.51
C ALA A 27 14.21 -4.85 -4.31
N ARG A 28 14.00 -5.99 -3.65
CA ARG A 28 13.95 -7.32 -4.29
C ARG A 28 12.77 -7.43 -5.27
N LEU A 29 11.58 -6.98 -4.88
CA LEU A 29 10.40 -6.98 -5.74
C LEU A 29 10.58 -6.05 -6.94
N TRP A 30 11.22 -4.89 -6.73
CA TRP A 30 11.53 -3.95 -7.78
C TRP A 30 12.56 -4.51 -8.77
N GLN A 31 13.64 -5.12 -8.27
CA GLN A 31 14.64 -5.76 -9.14
C GLN A 31 14.00 -6.82 -10.03
N ARG A 32 13.11 -7.65 -9.48
CA ARG A 32 12.40 -8.65 -10.27
C ARG A 32 11.55 -8.02 -11.37
N LYS A 33 10.87 -6.90 -11.11
CA LYS A 33 10.13 -6.16 -12.15
C LYS A 33 11.09 -5.69 -13.26
N LEU A 34 12.24 -5.13 -12.92
CA LEU A 34 13.25 -4.70 -13.89
C LEU A 34 13.76 -5.89 -14.74
N ASP A 35 13.98 -7.04 -14.12
CA ASP A 35 14.39 -8.26 -14.82
C ASP A 35 13.33 -8.77 -15.80
N GLN A 36 12.05 -8.64 -15.45
CA GLN A 36 10.91 -8.98 -16.31
C GLN A 36 10.81 -8.02 -17.50
N ASP A 37 11.00 -6.72 -17.26
CA ASP A 37 11.00 -5.69 -18.30
C ASP A 37 12.17 -5.93 -19.30
N ALA A 38 13.35 -6.22 -18.77
CA ALA A 38 14.54 -6.50 -19.61
C ALA A 38 14.37 -7.77 -20.46
N LYS A 39 13.61 -8.75 -20.00
CA LYS A 39 13.27 -9.97 -20.76
C LYS A 39 12.17 -9.75 -21.80
N GLY A 40 11.53 -8.56 -21.82
CA GLY A 40 10.47 -8.24 -22.76
C GLY A 40 9.21 -9.08 -22.58
N LEU A 41 8.91 -9.52 -21.36
CA LEU A 41 7.70 -10.30 -21.09
C LEU A 41 6.44 -9.51 -21.51
N PRO A 42 5.36 -10.18 -21.92
CA PRO A 42 4.07 -9.53 -22.18
C PRO A 42 3.60 -8.72 -20.97
N GLN A 43 2.94 -7.60 -21.22
CA GLN A 43 2.49 -6.68 -20.15
C GLN A 43 1.63 -7.38 -19.08
N ALA A 44 0.80 -8.34 -19.47
CA ALA A 44 -0.03 -9.11 -18.56
C ALA A 44 0.77 -10.00 -17.59
N GLU A 45 1.98 -10.41 -18.00
CA GLU A 45 2.86 -11.29 -17.22
C GLU A 45 3.83 -10.52 -16.33
N ARG A 46 3.96 -9.20 -16.54
CA ARG A 46 4.86 -8.35 -15.76
C ARG A 46 4.20 -7.85 -14.48
N HIS A 47 5.00 -7.74 -13.42
CA HIS A 47 4.57 -7.04 -12.22
C HIS A 47 4.55 -5.54 -12.49
N ARG A 48 3.46 -4.91 -12.09
CA ARG A 48 3.30 -3.46 -12.11
C ARG A 48 3.47 -2.97 -10.68
N ASN A 49 4.65 -2.54 -10.37
CA ASN A 49 5.01 -2.15 -9.02
C ASN A 49 5.41 -0.68 -9.00
N LEU A 50 5.04 0.01 -7.93
CA LEU A 50 5.57 1.31 -7.59
C LEU A 50 7.10 1.28 -7.51
N GLU A 51 7.74 2.40 -7.89
CA GLU A 51 9.17 2.58 -7.66
C GLU A 51 9.46 2.70 -6.15
N PRO A 52 10.64 2.22 -5.66
CA PRO A 52 10.97 2.30 -4.25
C PRO A 52 10.85 3.70 -3.62
N PRO A 53 11.30 4.81 -4.27
CA PRO A 53 11.10 6.14 -3.71
C PRO A 53 9.62 6.54 -3.58
N SER A 54 8.78 6.11 -4.53
CA SER A 54 7.33 6.35 -4.48
C SER A 54 6.68 5.58 -3.33
N ALA A 55 7.14 4.35 -3.05
CA ALA A 55 6.68 3.57 -1.92
C ALA A 55 7.07 4.20 -0.58
N GLU A 56 8.30 4.72 -0.45
CA GLU A 56 8.74 5.47 0.73
C GLU A 56 7.91 6.73 0.95
N PHE A 57 7.65 7.49 -0.11
CA PHE A 57 6.81 8.68 -0.05
C PHE A 57 5.37 8.33 0.36
N LEU A 58 4.80 7.26 -0.21
CA LEU A 58 3.45 6.79 0.10
C LEU A 58 3.31 6.41 1.58
N CYS A 59 4.30 5.67 2.12
CA CYS A 59 4.36 5.31 3.53
C CYS A 59 4.41 6.56 4.42
N ALA A 60 5.31 7.49 4.10
CA ALA A 60 5.48 8.72 4.88
C ALA A 60 4.23 9.61 4.82
N LEU A 61 3.58 9.71 3.66
CA LEU A 61 2.36 10.49 3.49
C LEU A 61 1.21 9.89 4.32
N ALA A 62 0.95 8.58 4.17
CA ALA A 62 -0.14 7.92 4.88
C ALA A 62 0.05 7.95 6.40
N ALA A 63 1.28 7.71 6.89
CA ALA A 63 1.61 7.82 8.32
C ALA A 63 1.53 9.28 8.81
N GLY A 64 2.04 10.23 8.03
CA GLY A 64 2.09 11.65 8.38
C GLY A 64 0.71 12.29 8.54
N VAL A 65 -0.28 11.85 7.77
CA VAL A 65 -1.67 12.30 7.92
C VAL A 65 -2.47 11.48 8.94
N GLY A 66 -1.85 10.47 9.55
CA GLY A 66 -2.50 9.63 10.55
C GLY A 66 -3.60 8.74 9.96
N ALA A 67 -3.43 8.26 8.73
CA ALA A 67 -4.43 7.44 8.05
C ALA A 67 -4.69 6.13 8.79
N THR A 68 -5.96 5.80 9.03
CA THR A 68 -6.38 4.61 9.78
C THR A 68 -7.26 3.65 8.99
N ARG A 69 -7.91 4.13 7.95
CA ARG A 69 -8.79 3.36 7.05
C ARG A 69 -8.32 3.52 5.63
N MET A 70 -7.33 2.70 5.26
CA MET A 70 -6.67 2.79 3.98
C MET A 70 -7.21 1.76 2.99
N VAL A 71 -7.23 2.11 1.71
CA VAL A 71 -7.50 1.17 0.62
C VAL A 71 -6.45 1.35 -0.48
N GLU A 72 -6.00 0.24 -1.06
CA GLU A 72 -5.28 0.25 -2.32
C GLU A 72 -6.04 -0.58 -3.36
N ILE A 73 -6.02 -0.11 -4.60
CA ILE A 73 -6.59 -0.77 -5.76
C ILE A 73 -5.45 -1.09 -6.72
N GLY A 74 -5.15 -2.39 -6.86
CA GLY A 74 -4.01 -2.89 -7.62
C GLY A 74 -2.76 -3.12 -6.76
N GLY A 75 -2.86 -4.01 -5.75
CA GLY A 75 -1.74 -4.32 -4.85
C GLY A 75 -0.56 -5.04 -5.52
N SER A 76 -0.79 -5.64 -6.69
CA SER A 76 0.22 -6.39 -7.46
C SER A 76 1.02 -7.36 -6.57
N SER A 77 2.35 -7.38 -6.67
CA SER A 77 3.20 -8.25 -5.84
C SER A 77 3.58 -7.67 -4.47
N GLY A 78 3.04 -6.49 -4.10
CA GLY A 78 3.04 -6.01 -2.73
C GLY A 78 3.96 -4.85 -2.37
N ILE A 79 4.58 -4.12 -3.33
CA ILE A 79 5.44 -2.98 -2.96
C ILE A 79 4.63 -1.88 -2.26
N SER A 80 3.53 -1.43 -2.84
CA SER A 80 2.62 -0.46 -2.22
C SER A 80 1.97 -1.02 -0.96
N THR A 81 1.64 -2.32 -0.98
CA THR A 81 1.06 -3.00 0.18
C THR A 81 1.99 -3.00 1.38
N ILE A 82 3.32 -3.23 1.19
CA ILE A 82 4.33 -3.11 2.25
C ILE A 82 4.34 -1.68 2.81
N ALA A 83 4.39 -0.67 1.94
CA ALA A 83 4.44 0.73 2.34
C ALA A 83 3.22 1.15 3.16
N LEU A 84 2.01 0.81 2.68
CA LEU A 84 0.75 1.15 3.35
C LEU A 84 0.49 0.31 4.61
N ALA A 85 0.91 -0.97 4.63
CA ALA A 85 0.83 -1.80 5.83
C ALA A 85 1.77 -1.30 6.93
N THR A 86 2.97 -0.82 6.55
CA THR A 86 3.88 -0.14 7.50
C THR A 86 3.24 1.12 8.07
N ALA A 87 2.63 1.96 7.23
CA ALA A 87 1.87 3.12 7.70
C ALA A 87 0.71 2.71 8.62
N ALA A 88 -0.03 1.64 8.27
CA ALA A 88 -1.12 1.11 9.10
C ALA A 88 -0.62 0.65 10.49
N ARG A 89 0.56 0.01 10.56
CA ARG A 89 1.20 -0.33 11.82
C ARG A 89 1.45 0.90 12.68
N GLU A 90 2.04 1.94 12.11
CA GLU A 90 2.38 3.17 12.82
C GLU A 90 1.14 3.94 13.31
N THR A 91 0.10 3.99 12.49
CA THR A 91 -1.14 4.72 12.82
C THR A 91 -2.16 3.90 13.60
N ARG A 92 -1.88 2.60 13.84
CA ARG A 92 -2.83 1.62 14.39
C ARG A 92 -4.09 1.48 13.51
N GLY A 93 -3.92 1.70 12.23
CA GLY A 93 -4.95 1.60 11.21
C GLY A 93 -5.01 0.22 10.57
N ARG A 94 -5.67 0.15 9.43
CA ARG A 94 -5.78 -1.05 8.60
C ARG A 94 -5.82 -0.68 7.13
N LEU A 95 -5.15 -1.49 6.33
CA LEU A 95 -5.19 -1.43 4.87
C LEU A 95 -6.17 -2.49 4.33
N THR A 96 -7.05 -2.10 3.42
CA THR A 96 -7.75 -3.04 2.54
C THR A 96 -7.03 -3.06 1.20
N SER A 97 -6.45 -4.20 0.83
CA SER A 97 -5.72 -4.39 -0.43
C SER A 97 -6.60 -5.17 -1.40
N ILE A 98 -6.93 -4.55 -2.53
CA ILE A 98 -7.74 -5.12 -3.60
C ILE A 98 -6.83 -5.48 -4.77
N GLU A 99 -6.84 -6.76 -5.16
CA GLU A 99 -6.12 -7.27 -6.32
C GLU A 99 -7.01 -8.27 -7.06
N ILE A 100 -7.09 -8.15 -8.38
CA ILE A 100 -7.93 -9.02 -9.20
C ILE A 100 -7.26 -10.36 -9.50
N GLU A 101 -5.92 -10.41 -9.49
CA GLU A 101 -5.15 -11.61 -9.80
C GLU A 101 -4.80 -12.39 -8.52
N PRO A 102 -5.40 -13.58 -8.30
CA PRO A 102 -5.19 -14.34 -7.08
C PRO A 102 -3.72 -14.70 -6.81
N SER A 103 -2.96 -14.98 -7.87
CA SER A 103 -1.53 -15.33 -7.75
C SER A 103 -0.69 -14.17 -7.24
N ARG A 104 -0.96 -12.95 -7.70
CA ARG A 104 -0.28 -11.73 -7.25
C ARG A 104 -0.63 -11.42 -5.80
N GLN A 105 -1.91 -11.53 -5.44
CA GLN A 105 -2.33 -11.32 -4.06
C GLN A 105 -1.72 -12.36 -3.11
N ALA A 106 -1.66 -13.63 -3.49
CA ALA A 106 -1.03 -14.67 -2.69
C ALA A 106 0.45 -14.37 -2.44
N GLU A 107 1.18 -13.93 -3.45
CA GLU A 107 2.58 -13.54 -3.34
C GLU A 107 2.78 -12.33 -2.43
N SER A 108 1.97 -11.28 -2.61
CA SER A 108 1.96 -10.11 -1.72
C SER A 108 1.77 -10.55 -0.26
N ARG A 109 0.77 -11.39 0.00
CA ARG A 109 0.46 -11.90 1.33
C ARG A 109 1.61 -12.70 1.95
N GLU A 110 2.29 -13.56 1.19
CA GLU A 110 3.46 -14.29 1.69
C GLU A 110 4.61 -13.35 2.05
N THR A 111 4.86 -12.34 1.21
CA THR A 111 5.88 -11.34 1.49
C THR A 111 5.56 -10.57 2.78
N LEU A 112 4.32 -10.11 2.95
CA LEU A 112 3.93 -9.37 4.15
C LEU A 112 3.96 -10.23 5.41
N LYS A 113 3.61 -11.51 5.33
CA LYS A 113 3.79 -12.46 6.44
C LYS A 113 5.25 -12.57 6.88
N SER A 114 6.18 -12.64 5.94
CA SER A 114 7.60 -12.71 6.25
C SER A 114 8.14 -11.44 6.95
N LEU A 115 7.41 -10.32 6.81
CA LEU A 115 7.71 -9.02 7.42
C LEU A 115 6.88 -8.75 8.68
N ASN A 116 5.99 -9.66 9.10
CA ASN A 116 5.02 -9.48 10.17
C ASN A 116 4.09 -8.26 9.96
N LEU A 117 3.69 -8.04 8.70
CA LEU A 117 2.80 -6.94 8.30
C LEU A 117 1.41 -7.43 7.87
N ASP A 118 1.19 -8.72 7.68
CA ASP A 118 -0.06 -9.27 7.15
C ASP A 118 -1.26 -9.04 8.09
N GLU A 119 -1.02 -8.91 9.39
CA GLU A 119 -2.08 -8.58 10.36
C GLU A 119 -2.70 -7.18 10.15
N PHE A 120 -1.98 -6.26 9.50
CA PHE A 120 -2.45 -4.91 9.19
C PHE A 120 -3.22 -4.83 7.88
N VAL A 121 -3.32 -5.96 7.13
CA VAL A 121 -3.91 -5.98 5.78
C VAL A 121 -5.14 -6.88 5.74
N HIS A 122 -6.21 -6.35 5.17
CA HIS A 122 -7.37 -7.10 4.74
C HIS A 122 -7.32 -7.31 3.23
N TYR A 123 -7.10 -8.54 2.79
CA TYR A 123 -6.97 -8.87 1.37
C TYR A 123 -8.33 -9.21 0.76
N LEU A 124 -8.67 -8.54 -0.33
CA LEU A 124 -9.86 -8.80 -1.13
C LEU A 124 -9.42 -9.13 -2.57
N CYS A 125 -9.80 -10.32 -3.05
CA CYS A 125 -9.47 -10.79 -4.40
C CYS A 125 -10.71 -10.79 -5.27
N ASP A 126 -10.98 -9.68 -5.93
CA ASP A 126 -12.09 -9.49 -6.87
C ASP A 126 -11.88 -8.16 -7.61
N ASP A 127 -12.76 -7.90 -8.57
CA ASP A 127 -12.84 -6.63 -9.26
C ASP A 127 -13.22 -5.51 -8.27
N ALA A 128 -12.43 -4.45 -8.24
CA ALA A 128 -12.67 -3.30 -7.37
C ALA A 128 -14.06 -2.65 -7.62
N ARG A 129 -14.62 -2.78 -8.84
CA ARG A 129 -15.98 -2.32 -9.17
C ARG A 129 -17.06 -2.98 -8.30
N ASN A 130 -16.84 -4.22 -7.91
CA ASN A 130 -17.77 -4.98 -7.06
C ASN A 130 -17.54 -4.67 -5.57
N LEU A 131 -16.29 -4.43 -5.18
CA LEU A 131 -15.88 -4.33 -3.79
C LEU A 131 -16.03 -2.92 -3.22
N LEU A 132 -15.61 -1.88 -3.97
CA LEU A 132 -15.61 -0.49 -3.49
C LEU A 132 -16.97 -0.01 -2.96
N PRO A 133 -18.12 -0.32 -3.61
CA PRO A 133 -19.42 0.09 -3.08
C PRO A 133 -19.75 -0.51 -1.71
N THR A 134 -19.15 -1.67 -1.37
CA THR A 134 -19.39 -2.38 -0.10
C THR A 134 -18.53 -1.86 1.04
N LEU A 135 -17.45 -1.12 0.72
CA LEU A 135 -16.55 -0.55 1.72
C LEU A 135 -17.17 0.67 2.40
N GLY A 136 -16.78 0.88 3.65
CA GLY A 136 -17.06 2.10 4.39
C GLY A 136 -16.24 3.30 3.90
N GLU A 137 -16.31 4.41 4.60
CA GLU A 137 -15.45 5.57 4.35
C GLU A 137 -13.98 5.24 4.60
N VAL A 138 -13.11 5.74 3.71
CA VAL A 138 -11.66 5.64 3.82
C VAL A 138 -11.07 7.04 4.00
N ASP A 139 -9.96 7.12 4.72
CA ASP A 139 -9.21 8.37 4.92
C ASP A 139 -7.95 8.43 4.06
N PHE A 140 -7.56 7.30 3.45
CA PHE A 140 -6.46 7.24 2.49
C PHE A 140 -6.74 6.21 1.41
N ALA A 141 -6.53 6.55 0.15
CA ALA A 141 -6.70 5.64 -0.97
C ALA A 141 -5.52 5.73 -1.94
N LEU A 142 -5.06 4.58 -2.45
CA LEU A 142 -4.17 4.47 -3.60
C LEU A 142 -4.92 3.83 -4.75
N ILE A 143 -4.89 4.47 -5.93
CA ILE A 143 -5.38 3.91 -7.20
C ILE A 143 -4.16 3.65 -8.09
N ASP A 144 -3.80 2.38 -8.26
CA ASP A 144 -2.67 1.92 -9.11
C ASP A 144 -3.10 0.71 -9.95
N CYS A 145 -3.94 0.97 -10.93
CA CYS A 145 -4.56 -0.05 -11.78
C CYS A 145 -4.51 0.36 -13.27
N GLU A 146 -5.44 -0.13 -14.08
CA GLU A 146 -5.59 0.33 -15.47
C GLU A 146 -6.15 1.76 -15.50
N LYS A 147 -5.53 2.63 -16.31
CA LYS A 147 -5.83 4.07 -16.35
C LYS A 147 -7.28 4.40 -16.72
N GLU A 148 -7.87 3.56 -17.56
CA GLU A 148 -9.26 3.68 -18.01
C GLU A 148 -10.26 3.60 -16.86
N ASP A 149 -9.89 2.95 -15.75
CA ASP A 149 -10.75 2.76 -14.59
C ASP A 149 -10.54 3.82 -13.48
N TYR A 150 -9.53 4.70 -13.57
CA TYR A 150 -9.18 5.65 -12.51
C TYR A 150 -10.33 6.55 -12.08
N VAL A 151 -11.00 7.18 -13.04
CA VAL A 151 -12.15 8.08 -12.74
C VAL A 151 -13.27 7.29 -12.09
N ARG A 152 -13.55 6.11 -12.62
CA ARG A 152 -14.61 5.24 -12.10
C ARG A 152 -14.33 4.78 -10.67
N PHE A 153 -13.10 4.38 -10.37
CA PHE A 153 -12.76 3.97 -9.01
C PHE A 153 -12.77 5.15 -8.05
N PHE A 154 -12.31 6.32 -8.50
CA PHE A 154 -12.42 7.53 -7.70
C PHE A 154 -13.88 7.87 -7.34
N GLU A 155 -14.81 7.73 -8.28
CA GLU A 155 -16.24 7.97 -8.05
C GLU A 155 -16.89 6.94 -7.12
N LEU A 156 -16.39 5.70 -7.10
CA LEU A 156 -16.88 4.62 -6.22
C LEU A 156 -16.33 4.70 -4.80
N LEU A 157 -15.21 5.39 -4.59
CA LEU A 157 -14.60 5.57 -3.29
C LEU A 157 -15.44 6.50 -2.41
N LYS A 158 -15.67 6.09 -1.18
CA LYS A 158 -16.25 6.95 -0.14
C LYS A 158 -15.12 7.56 0.68
N VAL A 159 -14.64 8.71 0.27
CA VAL A 159 -13.52 9.39 0.92
C VAL A 159 -14.05 10.27 2.06
N ALA A 160 -13.50 10.08 3.26
CA ALA A 160 -13.83 10.89 4.42
C ALA A 160 -13.42 12.36 4.21
N PRO A 161 -14.08 13.33 4.86
CA PRO A 161 -13.63 14.72 4.82
C PRO A 161 -12.17 14.86 5.26
N GLY A 162 -11.34 15.47 4.41
CA GLY A 162 -9.89 15.60 4.64
C GLY A 162 -9.08 14.36 4.25
N GLY A 163 -9.71 13.30 3.75
CA GLY A 163 -9.01 12.12 3.24
C GLY A 163 -8.22 12.40 1.98
N ILE A 164 -7.22 11.57 1.71
CA ILE A 164 -6.28 11.71 0.59
C ILE A 164 -6.49 10.58 -0.40
N VAL A 165 -6.51 10.91 -1.67
CA VAL A 165 -6.46 9.93 -2.78
C VAL A 165 -5.18 10.17 -3.57
N VAL A 166 -4.38 9.12 -3.72
CA VAL A 166 -3.17 9.09 -4.53
C VAL A 166 -3.44 8.24 -5.77
N ALA A 167 -3.04 8.74 -6.92
CA ALA A 167 -3.10 7.98 -8.18
C ALA A 167 -1.71 7.93 -8.81
N ASP A 168 -1.24 6.73 -9.17
CA ASP A 168 0.06 6.56 -9.81
C ASP A 168 -0.06 6.67 -11.33
N ASN A 169 1.02 7.16 -11.98
CA ASN A 169 1.16 7.19 -13.45
C ASN A 169 0.03 7.88 -14.23
N ILE A 170 -0.53 8.97 -13.74
CA ILE A 170 -1.59 9.75 -14.41
C ILE A 170 -1.14 10.48 -15.69
N ARG A 171 0.16 10.40 -16.06
CA ARG A 171 0.65 11.02 -17.31
C ARG A 171 0.19 10.20 -18.53
N GLY A 172 -0.55 10.84 -19.42
CA GLY A 172 -1.02 10.28 -20.70
C GLY A 172 -2.49 9.85 -20.70
N CYS A 173 -3.30 10.43 -19.82
CA CYS A 173 -4.76 10.43 -19.96
C CYS A 173 -5.19 11.58 -20.85
#